data_11e9e88665851ddb42bb204623f35c0d
#
_entry.id   11e9e88665851ddb42bb204623f35c0d
#
_cell.length_a   1.000
_cell.length_b   1.000
_cell.length_c   1.000
_cell.angle_alpha   90.00
_cell.angle_beta   90.00
_cell.angle_gamma   90.00
#
_symmetry.space_group_name_H-M   'P 1'
#
loop_
_entity.id
_entity.type
_entity.pdbx_description
1 polymer ?
#
loop_
_entity_poly.entity_id
_entity_poly.type
_entity_poly.pdbx_seq_one_letter_code
_entity_poly.pdbx_strand_id
1 'polypeptide(L)'
;SDDFVAFFEVVNNLLGNMDDAFVNDFIASESFSLFEKVGADPSVVTDEEKSLFFNMINDVLGNLPDDKVNEFIASPEFSIFEKMGELYGE
;
A
#
# COMPACT_ATOMS: atom_id res chain seq x y z
N SER A 1 12.77 7.87 1.17
CA SER A 1 13.43 7.97 -0.12
C SER A 1 12.42 7.96 -1.25
N ASP A 2 12.90 8.19 -2.46
CA ASP A 2 12.02 8.28 -3.63
C ASP A 2 11.29 6.97 -3.91
N ASP A 3 11.93 5.84 -3.59
CA ASP A 3 11.30 4.53 -3.81
C ASP A 3 10.07 4.35 -2.93
N PHE A 4 10.14 4.80 -1.68
CA PHE A 4 8.98 4.68 -0.81
C PHE A 4 7.85 5.62 -1.24
N VAL A 5 8.21 6.82 -1.69
CA VAL A 5 7.22 7.76 -2.23
C VAL A 5 6.51 7.14 -3.43
N ALA A 6 7.28 6.51 -4.34
CA ALA A 6 6.69 5.83 -5.50
C ALA A 6 5.79 4.69 -5.05
N PHE A 7 6.20 3.94 -4.03
CA PHE A 7 5.37 2.87 -3.48
C PHE A 7 4.05 3.41 -2.93
N PHE A 8 4.09 4.52 -2.22
CA PHE A 8 2.86 5.13 -1.70
C PHE A 8 1.92 5.51 -2.85
N GLU A 9 2.46 6.07 -3.92
CA GLU A 9 1.64 6.44 -5.08
C GLU A 9 1.00 5.22 -5.73
N VAL A 10 1.74 4.12 -5.83
CA VAL A 10 1.21 2.86 -6.36
C VAL A 10 0.04 2.38 -5.50
N VAL A 11 0.20 2.42 -4.18
CA VAL A 11 -0.85 2.00 -3.25
C VAL A 11 -2.09 2.89 -3.40
N ASN A 12 -1.87 4.20 -3.49
CA ASN A 12 -2.97 5.15 -3.63
C ASN A 12 -3.77 4.88 -4.91
N ASN A 13 -3.07 4.62 -6.01
CA ASN A 13 -3.72 4.30 -7.28
C ASN A 13 -4.47 2.98 -7.21
N LEU A 14 -3.88 1.99 -6.56
CA LEU A 14 -4.51 0.68 -6.39
C LEU A 14 -5.82 0.81 -5.63
N LEU A 15 -5.81 1.54 -4.51
CA LEU A 15 -7.02 1.74 -3.73
C LEU A 15 -8.07 2.54 -4.51
N GLY A 16 -7.63 3.49 -5.34
CA GLY A 16 -8.54 4.28 -6.17
C GLY A 16 -9.28 3.47 -7.22
N ASN A 17 -8.78 2.26 -7.54
CA ASN A 17 -9.41 1.37 -8.51
C ASN A 17 -10.34 0.34 -7.86
N MET A 18 -10.45 0.35 -6.55
CA MET A 18 -11.33 -0.57 -5.84
C MET A 18 -12.75 -0.03 -5.83
N ASP A 19 -13.72 -0.91 -5.53
CA ASP A 19 -15.10 -0.46 -5.43
C ASP A 19 -15.32 0.34 -4.14
N ASP A 20 -16.43 1.06 -4.10
CA ASP A 20 -16.72 1.97 -2.99
C ASP A 20 -16.83 1.23 -1.65
N ALA A 21 -17.38 0.03 -1.65
CA ALA A 21 -17.53 -0.74 -0.41
C ALA A 21 -16.17 -1.06 0.20
N PHE A 22 -15.22 -1.47 -0.65
CA PHE A 22 -13.88 -1.79 -0.19
C PHE A 22 -13.19 -0.54 0.38
N VAL A 23 -13.28 0.57 -0.34
CA VAL A 23 -12.65 1.83 0.08
C VAL A 23 -13.25 2.32 1.38
N ASN A 24 -14.58 2.24 1.50
CA ASN A 24 -15.26 2.69 2.71
C ASN A 24 -14.88 1.85 3.92
N ASP A 25 -14.74 0.53 3.74
CA ASP A 25 -14.27 -0.34 4.82
C ASP A 25 -12.87 0.01 5.25
N PHE A 26 -12.00 0.30 4.30
CA PHE A 26 -10.62 0.67 4.60
C PHE A 26 -10.57 2.00 5.37
N ILE A 27 -11.33 3.00 4.92
CA ILE A 27 -11.37 4.30 5.58
C ILE A 27 -11.88 4.18 7.02
N ALA A 28 -12.79 3.24 7.26
CA ALA A 28 -13.36 3.03 8.59
C ALA A 28 -12.44 2.19 9.48
N SER A 29 -11.37 1.63 8.95
CA SER A 29 -10.48 0.76 9.70
C SER A 29 -9.41 1.56 10.46
N GLU A 30 -8.81 0.90 11.46
CA GLU A 30 -7.71 1.51 12.19
C GLU A 30 -6.47 1.71 11.30
N SER A 31 -6.35 0.90 10.27
CA SER A 31 -5.22 1.01 9.33
C SER A 31 -5.22 2.33 8.58
N PHE A 32 -6.38 2.94 8.42
CA PHE A 32 -6.47 4.20 7.68
C PHE A 32 -5.68 5.32 8.35
N SER A 33 -5.58 5.32 9.68
CA SER A 33 -4.83 6.37 10.37
C SER A 33 -3.34 6.30 10.01
N LEU A 34 -2.79 5.10 9.85
CA LEU A 34 -1.41 4.95 9.40
C LEU A 34 -1.28 5.40 7.94
N PHE A 35 -2.25 5.05 7.10
CA PHE A 35 -2.25 5.47 5.71
C PHE A 35 -2.25 7.00 5.60
N GLU A 36 -3.07 7.69 6.39
CA GLU A 36 -3.12 9.14 6.41
C GLU A 36 -1.81 9.76 6.88
N LYS A 37 -1.22 9.18 7.91
CA LYS A 37 0.02 9.69 8.48
C LYS A 37 1.14 9.61 7.44
N VAL A 38 1.25 8.47 6.78
CA VAL A 38 2.27 8.27 5.74
C VAL A 38 1.99 9.19 4.56
N GLY A 39 0.73 9.33 4.18
CA GLY A 39 0.34 10.16 3.04
C GLY A 39 0.57 11.65 3.25
N ALA A 40 0.61 12.09 4.50
CA ALA A 40 0.85 13.50 4.79
C ALA A 40 2.25 13.93 4.32
N ASP A 41 3.26 13.07 4.51
CA ASP A 41 4.60 13.33 3.99
C ASP A 41 5.38 12.02 3.94
N PRO A 42 5.29 11.28 2.83
CA PRO A 42 5.98 9.99 2.73
C PRO A 42 7.49 10.08 2.79
N SER A 43 8.05 11.26 2.56
CA SER A 43 9.50 11.42 2.51
C SER A 43 10.15 11.47 3.91
N VAL A 44 9.36 11.72 4.95
CA VAL A 44 9.90 11.84 6.31
C VAL A 44 9.46 10.69 7.24
N VAL A 45 8.89 9.65 6.68
CA VAL A 45 8.43 8.49 7.44
C VAL A 45 9.66 7.69 7.92
N THR A 46 9.61 7.22 9.17
CA THR A 46 10.71 6.42 9.71
C THR A 46 10.73 5.02 9.11
N ASP A 47 11.85 4.32 9.23
CA ASP A 47 11.96 2.95 8.72
C ASP A 47 10.96 2.03 9.41
N GLU A 48 10.74 2.21 10.70
CA GLU A 48 9.75 1.42 11.44
C GLU A 48 8.35 1.64 10.88
N GLU A 49 8.01 2.89 10.60
CA GLU A 49 6.71 3.23 10.02
C GLU A 49 6.56 2.68 8.61
N LYS A 50 7.66 2.65 7.85
CA LYS A 50 7.63 2.07 6.51
C LYS A 50 7.35 0.57 6.56
N SER A 51 7.95 -0.13 7.51
CA SER A 51 7.67 -1.56 7.70
C SER A 51 6.21 -1.79 8.09
N LEU A 52 5.70 -0.99 9.02
CA LEU A 52 4.30 -1.09 9.44
C LEU A 52 3.36 -0.84 8.27
N PHE A 53 3.68 0.18 7.47
CA PHE A 53 2.88 0.51 6.30
C PHE A 53 2.90 -0.62 5.28
N PHE A 54 4.08 -1.16 5.00
CA PHE A 54 4.19 -2.26 4.04
C PHE A 54 3.39 -3.47 4.50
N ASN A 55 3.51 -3.85 5.77
CA ASN A 55 2.78 -5.01 6.29
C ASN A 55 1.27 -4.78 6.26
N MET A 56 0.83 -3.56 6.54
CA MET A 56 -0.58 -3.20 6.46
C MET A 56 -1.09 -3.35 5.02
N ILE A 57 -0.33 -2.87 4.05
CA ILE A 57 -0.73 -2.97 2.64
C ILE A 57 -0.73 -4.43 2.18
N ASN A 58 0.23 -5.22 2.66
CA ASN A 58 0.25 -6.65 2.35
C ASN A 58 -1.05 -7.33 2.81
N ASP A 59 -1.53 -6.97 4.00
CA ASP A 59 -2.81 -7.48 4.50
C ASP A 59 -3.99 -7.01 3.64
N VAL A 60 -3.97 -5.74 3.22
CA VAL A 60 -5.01 -5.20 2.35
C VAL A 60 -5.05 -5.98 1.04
N LEU A 61 -3.88 -6.26 0.45
CA LEU A 61 -3.81 -7.03 -0.78
C LEU A 61 -4.39 -8.43 -0.61
N GLY A 62 -4.20 -9.03 0.57
CA GLY A 62 -4.76 -10.35 0.86
C GLY A 62 -6.27 -10.37 0.88
N ASN A 63 -6.90 -9.21 1.02
CA ASN A 63 -8.36 -9.08 1.06
C ASN A 63 -8.96 -8.62 -0.26
N LEU A 64 -8.14 -8.38 -1.29
CA LEU A 64 -8.64 -7.97 -2.60
C LEU A 64 -9.23 -9.15 -3.36
N PRO A 65 -10.19 -8.88 -4.27
CA PRO A 65 -10.65 -9.92 -5.21
C PRO A 65 -9.47 -10.45 -6.04
N ASP A 66 -9.55 -11.73 -6.40
CA ASP A 66 -8.46 -12.39 -7.13
C ASP A 66 -8.12 -11.69 -8.45
N ASP A 67 -9.11 -11.20 -9.17
CA ASP A 67 -8.86 -10.52 -10.44
C ASP A 67 -8.05 -9.23 -10.25
N LYS A 68 -8.30 -8.52 -9.15
CA LYS A 68 -7.54 -7.30 -8.85
C LYS A 68 -6.12 -7.61 -8.44
N VAL A 69 -5.92 -8.66 -7.65
CA VAL A 69 -4.57 -9.10 -7.28
C VAL A 69 -3.79 -9.49 -8.53
N ASN A 70 -4.42 -10.26 -9.43
CA ASN A 70 -3.76 -10.69 -10.66
C ASN A 70 -3.40 -9.53 -11.57
N GLU A 71 -4.27 -8.52 -11.67
CA GLU A 71 -3.96 -7.30 -12.41
C GLU A 71 -2.74 -6.60 -11.85
N PHE A 72 -2.68 -6.51 -10.53
CA PHE A 72 -1.57 -5.83 -9.88
C PHE A 72 -0.25 -6.57 -10.11
N ILE A 73 -0.27 -7.89 -9.95
CA ILE A 73 0.92 -8.72 -10.16
C ILE A 73 1.43 -8.60 -11.60
N ALA A 74 0.53 -8.45 -12.55
CA ALA A 74 0.89 -8.32 -13.97
C ALA A 74 1.32 -6.90 -14.34
N SER A 75 1.17 -5.93 -13.44
CA SER A 75 1.48 -4.53 -13.74
C SER A 75 2.96 -4.22 -13.52
N PRO A 76 3.48 -3.18 -14.20
CA PRO A 76 4.87 -2.74 -13.93
C PRO A 76 5.08 -2.28 -12.50
N GLU A 77 4.04 -1.80 -11.83
CA GLU A 77 4.13 -1.31 -10.45
C GLU A 77 4.44 -2.42 -9.45
N PHE A 78 4.20 -3.67 -9.84
CA PHE A 78 4.47 -4.78 -8.93
C PHE A 78 5.96 -4.87 -8.56
N SER A 79 6.85 -4.44 -9.45
CA SER A 79 8.28 -4.45 -9.14
C SER A 79 8.63 -3.52 -7.97
N ILE A 80 7.90 -2.41 -7.83
CA ILE A 80 8.08 -1.50 -6.70
C ILE A 80 7.63 -2.18 -5.42
N PHE A 81 6.51 -2.90 -5.45
CA PHE A 81 6.01 -3.65 -4.30
C PHE A 81 7.02 -4.71 -3.86
N GLU A 82 7.59 -5.45 -4.83
CA GLU A 82 8.59 -6.48 -4.53
C GLU A 82 9.82 -5.86 -3.87
N LYS A 83 10.27 -4.71 -4.37
CA LYS A 83 11.44 -4.04 -3.82
C LYS A 83 11.18 -3.61 -2.38
N MET A 84 10.00 -3.08 -2.10
CA MET A 84 9.64 -2.70 -0.74
C MET A 84 9.58 -3.91 0.18
N GLY A 85 9.11 -5.05 -0.35
CA GLY A 85 9.10 -6.29 0.41
C GLY A 85 10.48 -6.74 0.82
N GLU A 86 11.47 -6.56 -0.04
CA GLU A 86 12.86 -6.89 0.28
C GLU A 86 13.44 -5.96 1.34
N LEU A 87 13.05 -4.69 1.31
CA LEU A 87 13.59 -3.69 2.23
C LEU A 87 12.87 -3.67 3.58
N TYR A 88 11.56 -3.84 3.59
CA TYR A 88 10.74 -3.61 4.77
C TYR A 88 9.82 -4.77 5.14
N GLY A 89 9.70 -5.79 4.30
CA GLY A 89 8.89 -6.96 4.59
C GLY A 89 9.57 -7.87 5.61
N GLU A 90 8.73 -8.60 6.33
CA GLU A 90 9.23 -9.58 7.30
C GLU A 90 9.52 -10.90 6.64
#